data_ad0a7e3ec88d9e8dd1c5754a4b13e3b7
#
_entry.id   ad0a7e3ec88d9e8dd1c5754a4b13e3b7
#
_cell.length_a   1.000
_cell.length_b   1.000
_cell.length_c   1.000
_cell.angle_alpha   90.00
_cell.angle_beta   90.00
_cell.angle_gamma   90.00
#
_symmetry.space_group_name_H-M   'P 1'
#
loop_
_entity.id
_entity.type
_entity.pdbx_description
1 polymer ?
#
loop_
_entity_poly.entity_id
_entity_poly.type
_entity_poly.pdbx_seq_one_letter_code
_entity_poly.pdbx_strand_id
1 'polypeptide(L)'
;MSKAKDVMTEETISVKEDTPILEAVELMVKHDISGMPVVEDDLTLVGVLSEKDVIELFYNNAEDEKKTVGDFMTQPPIYFDADDSLKDVCDFLVKNIFRRVPIISKGKLVGIISVRDVLETVLERKRGGGAG
;
A
#
# COMPACT_ATOMS: atom_id res chain seq x y z
N MET A 1 -12.32 -20.09 -4.74
CA MET A 1 -12.41 -18.64 -4.52
C MET A 1 -11.01 -18.05 -4.42
N SER A 2 -10.82 -16.92 -5.04
CA SER A 2 -9.50 -16.30 -5.05
C SER A 2 -9.12 -15.72 -3.70
N LYS A 3 -7.84 -15.84 -3.37
CA LYS A 3 -7.24 -15.26 -2.20
C LYS A 3 -6.43 -14.02 -2.58
N ALA A 4 -6.12 -13.18 -1.60
CA ALA A 4 -5.32 -11.98 -1.83
C ALA A 4 -4.01 -12.31 -2.56
N LYS A 5 -3.32 -13.37 -2.16
CA LYS A 5 -2.05 -13.77 -2.77
C LYS A 5 -2.15 -14.11 -4.26
N ASP A 6 -3.34 -14.47 -4.74
CA ASP A 6 -3.53 -14.82 -6.15
C ASP A 6 -3.54 -13.62 -7.08
N VAL A 7 -3.74 -12.41 -6.52
CA VAL A 7 -3.89 -11.18 -7.30
C VAL A 7 -2.83 -10.13 -6.97
N MET A 8 -2.22 -10.20 -5.80
CA MET A 8 -1.27 -9.18 -5.33
C MET A 8 -0.07 -9.02 -6.26
N THR A 9 0.46 -7.80 -6.29
CA THR A 9 1.74 -7.50 -6.92
C THR A 9 2.81 -7.70 -5.86
N GLU A 10 3.79 -8.56 -6.13
CA GLU A 10 4.85 -8.89 -5.17
C GLU A 10 5.95 -7.85 -5.10
N GLU A 11 6.26 -7.19 -6.21
CA GLU A 11 7.23 -6.11 -6.21
C GLU A 11 6.58 -4.87 -5.63
N THR A 12 6.99 -4.52 -4.41
CA THR A 12 6.41 -3.39 -3.70
C THR A 12 7.44 -2.30 -3.49
N ILE A 13 6.95 -1.06 -3.52
CA ILE A 13 7.75 0.09 -3.13
C ILE A 13 7.39 0.38 -1.68
N SER A 14 8.36 0.26 -0.80
CA SER A 14 8.18 0.47 0.63
C SER A 14 9.27 1.39 1.17
N VAL A 15 9.03 1.95 2.33
CA VAL A 15 9.98 2.80 3.05
C VAL A 15 10.10 2.34 4.49
N LYS A 16 11.05 2.91 5.21
CA LYS A 16 11.26 2.62 6.62
C LYS A 16 10.88 3.83 7.46
N GLU A 17 10.72 3.61 8.76
CA GLU A 17 10.38 4.71 9.66
C GLU A 17 11.41 5.83 9.63
N ASP A 18 12.68 5.50 9.49
CA ASP A 18 13.76 6.48 9.48
C ASP A 18 14.06 7.07 8.10
N THR A 19 13.33 6.66 7.08
CA THR A 19 13.48 7.24 5.75
C THR A 19 13.13 8.74 5.83
N PRO A 20 13.98 9.64 5.31
CA PRO A 20 13.65 11.07 5.27
C PRO A 20 12.33 11.28 4.53
N ILE A 21 11.46 12.13 5.08
CA ILE A 21 10.12 12.30 4.50
C ILE A 21 10.15 12.77 3.05
N LEU A 22 11.07 13.67 2.70
CA LEU A 22 11.15 14.16 1.32
C LEU A 22 11.57 13.07 0.34
N GLU A 23 12.40 12.12 0.78
CA GLU A 23 12.75 10.96 -0.04
C GLU A 23 11.53 10.10 -0.34
N ALA A 24 10.68 9.90 0.66
CA ALA A 24 9.43 9.17 0.48
C ALA A 24 8.50 9.89 -0.50
N VAL A 25 8.40 11.22 -0.40
CA VAL A 25 7.59 12.01 -1.34
C VAL A 25 8.13 11.87 -2.77
N GLU A 26 9.45 11.90 -2.93
CA GLU A 26 10.06 11.69 -4.26
C GLU A 26 9.67 10.34 -4.86
N LEU A 27 9.66 9.28 -4.03
CA LEU A 27 9.25 7.96 -4.50
C LEU A 27 7.78 7.94 -4.92
N MET A 28 6.92 8.63 -4.17
CA MET A 28 5.50 8.71 -4.51
C MET A 28 5.29 9.40 -5.87
N VAL A 29 6.02 10.49 -6.11
CA VAL A 29 5.94 11.23 -7.38
C VAL A 29 6.51 10.39 -8.52
N LYS A 30 7.70 9.81 -8.32
CA LYS A 30 8.39 9.04 -9.34
C LYS A 30 7.57 7.85 -9.82
N HIS A 31 6.92 7.16 -8.90
CA HIS A 31 6.17 5.95 -9.21
C HIS A 31 4.67 6.18 -9.35
N ASP A 32 4.23 7.42 -9.23
CA ASP A 32 2.82 7.80 -9.32
C ASP A 32 1.95 6.94 -8.40
N ILE A 33 2.34 6.87 -7.15
CA ILE A 33 1.62 6.09 -6.13
C ILE A 33 1.09 7.03 -5.04
N SER A 34 -0.10 6.72 -4.55
CA SER A 34 -0.78 7.53 -3.52
C SER A 34 -0.46 7.12 -2.09
N GLY A 35 0.34 6.10 -1.94
CA GLY A 35 0.74 5.61 -0.62
C GLY A 35 1.66 4.41 -0.73
N MET A 36 2.28 4.06 0.37
CA MET A 36 3.19 2.92 0.42
C MET A 36 3.32 2.39 1.84
N PRO A 37 3.64 1.09 1.96
CA PRO A 37 3.84 0.50 3.27
C PRO A 37 5.15 0.96 3.90
N VAL A 38 5.14 1.02 5.22
CA VAL A 38 6.31 1.31 6.04
C VAL A 38 6.70 0.03 6.74
N VAL A 39 7.93 -0.41 6.54
CA VAL A 39 8.41 -1.70 7.05
C VAL A 39 9.71 -1.57 7.81
N GLU A 40 10.00 -2.58 8.62
CA GLU A 40 11.31 -2.74 9.25
C GLU A 40 12.26 -3.46 8.28
N ASP A 41 13.53 -3.60 8.65
CA ASP A 41 14.52 -4.26 7.80
C ASP A 41 14.14 -5.70 7.44
N ASP A 42 13.43 -6.37 8.35
CA ASP A 42 12.96 -7.73 8.13
C ASP A 42 11.59 -7.82 7.46
N LEU A 43 11.10 -6.71 6.92
CA LEU A 43 9.81 -6.57 6.23
C LEU A 43 8.59 -6.62 7.15
N THR A 44 8.77 -6.53 8.47
CA THR A 44 7.61 -6.40 9.36
C THR A 44 6.88 -5.09 9.06
N LEU A 45 5.59 -5.19 8.79
CA LEU A 45 4.76 -4.02 8.49
C LEU A 45 4.47 -3.24 9.76
N VAL A 46 4.84 -1.94 9.78
CA VAL A 46 4.66 -1.09 10.97
C VAL A 46 3.73 0.08 10.73
N GLY A 47 3.47 0.44 9.50
CA GLY A 47 2.60 1.57 9.20
C GLY A 47 2.33 1.69 7.71
N VAL A 48 1.59 2.72 7.36
CA VAL A 48 1.31 3.08 5.96
C VAL A 48 1.48 4.58 5.83
N LEU A 49 2.15 5.02 4.77
CA LEU A 49 2.28 6.43 4.44
C LEU A 49 1.36 6.74 3.27
N SER A 50 0.44 7.68 3.46
CA SER A 50 -0.51 8.05 2.41
C SER A 50 -0.25 9.46 1.91
N GLU A 51 -0.81 9.80 0.76
CA GLU A 51 -0.71 11.15 0.22
C GLU A 51 -1.28 12.19 1.18
N LYS A 52 -2.32 11.85 1.94
CA LYS A 52 -2.88 12.76 2.93
C LYS A 52 -1.91 13.06 4.06
N ASP A 53 -1.11 12.07 4.43
CA ASP A 53 -0.11 12.24 5.49
C ASP A 53 0.96 13.25 5.09
N VAL A 54 1.34 13.27 3.81
CA VAL A 54 2.45 14.10 3.34
C VAL A 54 2.02 15.44 2.76
N ILE A 55 0.77 15.58 2.34
CA ILE A 55 0.31 16.82 1.72
C ILE A 55 0.38 18.01 2.70
N GLU A 56 0.34 17.72 3.98
CA GLU A 56 0.48 18.74 5.01
C GLU A 56 1.83 19.46 4.94
N LEU A 57 2.84 18.83 4.36
CA LEU A 57 4.15 19.44 4.19
C LEU A 57 4.09 20.74 3.37
N PHE A 58 3.06 20.88 2.55
CA PHE A 58 2.87 22.12 1.78
C PHE A 58 2.63 23.32 2.71
N TYR A 59 2.00 23.09 3.85
CA TYR A 59 1.66 24.12 4.80
C TYR A 59 2.64 24.24 5.96
N ASN A 60 3.52 23.26 6.12
CA ASN A 60 4.44 23.20 7.24
C ASN A 60 5.69 24.03 7.00
N ASN A 61 6.43 24.31 8.08
CA ASN A 61 7.69 25.05 7.97
C ASN A 61 8.85 24.13 7.58
N ALA A 62 10.02 24.71 7.34
CA ALA A 62 11.18 23.97 6.87
C ALA A 62 11.69 22.90 7.85
N GLU A 63 11.36 23.01 9.14
CA GLU A 63 11.76 22.00 10.11
C GLU A 63 11.03 20.68 9.91
N ASP A 64 9.79 20.73 9.46
CA ASP A 64 9.01 19.52 9.21
C ASP A 64 9.58 18.74 8.03
N GLU A 65 10.24 19.41 7.09
CA GLU A 65 10.89 18.75 5.96
C GLU A 65 12.10 17.91 6.36
N LYS A 66 12.61 18.10 7.58
CA LYS A 66 13.74 17.34 8.11
C LYS A 66 13.31 16.07 8.85
N LYS A 67 12.02 15.88 8.99
CA LYS A 67 11.47 14.74 9.70
C LYS A 67 11.50 13.47 8.86
N THR A 68 11.13 12.36 9.47
CA THR A 68 11.15 11.05 8.84
C THR A 68 9.74 10.54 8.59
N VAL A 69 9.65 9.46 7.82
CA VAL A 69 8.39 8.78 7.55
C VAL A 69 7.65 8.44 8.85
N GLY A 70 8.38 8.01 9.88
CA GLY A 70 7.78 7.67 11.17
C GLY A 70 6.99 8.80 11.81
N ASP A 71 7.37 10.05 11.52
CA ASP A 71 6.68 11.22 12.06
C ASP A 71 5.34 11.48 11.37
N PHE A 72 5.12 10.92 10.19
CA PHE A 72 3.93 11.18 9.38
C PHE A 72 3.06 9.95 9.13
N MET A 73 3.61 8.74 9.25
CA MET A 73 2.88 7.52 8.91
C MET A 73 1.64 7.30 9.77
N THR A 74 0.68 6.59 9.21
CA THR A 74 -0.51 6.13 9.93
C THR A 74 -0.22 4.77 10.55
N GLN A 75 -0.52 4.61 11.83
CA GLN A 75 -0.40 3.34 12.53
C GLN A 75 -1.52 3.20 13.56
N PRO A 76 -1.98 1.96 13.83
CA PRO A 76 -1.51 0.72 13.21
C PRO A 76 -1.85 0.68 11.72
N PRO A 77 -1.09 -0.10 10.92
CA PRO A 77 -1.34 -0.18 9.48
C PRO A 77 -2.62 -0.95 9.18
N ILE A 78 -3.27 -0.57 8.08
CA ILE A 78 -4.36 -1.36 7.51
C ILE A 78 -3.69 -2.39 6.59
N TYR A 79 -4.12 -3.64 6.66
CA TYR A 79 -3.54 -4.71 5.84
C TYR A 79 -4.52 -5.87 5.70
N PHE A 80 -4.21 -6.74 4.76
CA PHE A 80 -4.87 -8.04 4.63
C PHE A 80 -3.82 -9.13 4.62
N ASP A 81 -4.20 -10.33 5.04
CA ASP A 81 -3.33 -11.49 5.00
C ASP A 81 -3.37 -12.11 3.60
N ALA A 82 -2.27 -12.73 3.18
CA ALA A 82 -2.17 -13.38 1.87
C ALA A 82 -3.26 -14.43 1.64
N ASP A 83 -3.73 -15.06 2.71
CA ASP A 83 -4.77 -16.07 2.63
C ASP A 83 -6.19 -15.52 2.79
N ASP A 84 -6.33 -14.22 3.02
CA ASP A 84 -7.65 -13.60 3.07
C ASP A 84 -8.33 -13.66 1.70
N SER A 85 -9.66 -13.69 1.72
CA SER A 85 -10.46 -13.72 0.51
C SER A 85 -10.27 -12.44 -0.30
N LEU A 86 -10.12 -12.56 -1.61
CA LEU A 86 -10.06 -11.39 -2.49
C LEU A 86 -11.33 -10.55 -2.37
N LYS A 87 -12.48 -11.20 -2.12
CA LYS A 87 -13.74 -10.49 -1.91
C LYS A 87 -13.63 -9.50 -0.77
N ASP A 88 -13.02 -9.88 0.35
CA ASP A 88 -12.86 -9.00 1.50
C ASP A 88 -11.99 -7.79 1.16
N VAL A 89 -10.94 -7.99 0.38
CA VAL A 89 -10.09 -6.89 -0.08
C VAL A 89 -10.90 -5.95 -0.97
N CYS A 90 -11.66 -6.49 -1.91
CA CYS A 90 -12.48 -5.68 -2.80
C CYS A 90 -13.55 -4.89 -2.02
N ASP A 91 -14.20 -5.53 -1.06
CA ASP A 91 -15.19 -4.85 -0.23
C ASP A 91 -14.56 -3.65 0.51
N PHE A 92 -13.35 -3.83 1.00
CA PHE A 92 -12.62 -2.76 1.66
C PHE A 92 -12.31 -1.61 0.69
N LEU A 93 -11.80 -1.92 -0.50
CA LEU A 93 -11.45 -0.91 -1.49
C LEU A 93 -12.68 -0.13 -1.99
N VAL A 94 -13.83 -0.79 -2.06
CA VAL A 94 -15.08 -0.13 -2.44
C VAL A 94 -15.57 0.84 -1.35
N LYS A 95 -15.43 0.45 -0.09
CA LYS A 95 -15.97 1.22 1.04
C LYS A 95 -15.07 2.33 1.55
N ASN A 96 -13.81 2.32 1.14
CA ASN A 96 -12.82 3.26 1.66
C ASN A 96 -12.15 4.01 0.51
N ILE A 97 -11.48 5.10 0.84
CA ILE A 97 -10.82 5.94 -0.16
C ILE A 97 -9.43 5.44 -0.53
N PHE A 98 -8.97 4.38 0.11
CA PHE A 98 -7.65 3.82 -0.19
C PHE A 98 -7.64 3.14 -1.55
N ARG A 99 -6.58 3.36 -2.31
CA ARG A 99 -6.45 2.79 -3.65
C ARG A 99 -5.58 1.54 -3.67
N ARG A 100 -5.00 1.19 -2.54
CA ARG A 100 -4.15 0.01 -2.39
C ARG A 100 -4.07 -0.41 -0.93
N VAL A 101 -3.79 -1.67 -0.69
CA VAL A 101 -3.61 -2.20 0.66
C VAL A 101 -2.40 -3.13 0.69
N PRO A 102 -1.61 -3.09 1.76
CA PRO A 102 -0.53 -4.06 1.93
C PRO A 102 -1.06 -5.46 2.25
N ILE A 103 -0.37 -6.45 1.75
CA ILE A 103 -0.68 -7.85 2.00
C ILE A 103 0.50 -8.45 2.78
N ILE A 104 0.19 -9.11 3.87
CA ILE A 104 1.21 -9.71 4.74
C ILE A 104 1.04 -11.22 4.85
N SER A 105 2.13 -11.87 5.23
CA SER A 105 2.12 -13.28 5.64
C SER A 105 3.03 -13.38 6.85
N LYS A 106 2.49 -13.90 7.94
CA LYS A 106 3.23 -14.02 9.21
C LYS A 106 3.84 -12.67 9.66
N GLY A 107 3.08 -11.59 9.50
CA GLY A 107 3.51 -10.25 9.89
C GLY A 107 4.43 -9.53 8.92
N LYS A 108 4.87 -10.20 7.86
CA LYS A 108 5.82 -9.65 6.88
C LYS A 108 5.11 -9.21 5.62
N LEU A 109 5.54 -8.09 5.06
CA LEU A 109 5.01 -7.62 3.78
C LEU A 109 5.39 -8.59 2.67
N VAL A 110 4.40 -9.08 1.93
CA VAL A 110 4.62 -9.99 0.80
C VAL A 110 4.07 -9.43 -0.51
N GLY A 111 3.24 -8.40 -0.48
CA GLY A 111 2.70 -7.81 -1.70
C GLY A 111 1.79 -6.64 -1.41
N ILE A 112 1.21 -6.13 -2.50
CA ILE A 112 0.23 -5.05 -2.46
C ILE A 112 -0.89 -5.40 -3.43
N ILE A 113 -2.13 -5.07 -3.06
CA ILE A 113 -3.24 -5.10 -3.99
C ILE A 113 -3.72 -3.66 -4.18
N SER A 114 -3.75 -3.23 -5.44
CA SER A 114 -4.28 -1.93 -5.83
C SER A 114 -5.63 -2.09 -6.53
N VAL A 115 -6.36 -0.98 -6.65
CA VAL A 115 -7.59 -0.95 -7.44
C VAL A 115 -7.28 -1.44 -8.87
N ARG A 116 -6.11 -1.05 -9.41
CA ARG A 116 -5.71 -1.49 -10.75
C ARG A 116 -5.56 -3.01 -10.83
N ASP A 117 -4.98 -3.66 -9.83
CA ASP A 117 -4.85 -5.12 -9.80
C ASP A 117 -6.23 -5.78 -9.89
N VAL A 118 -7.21 -5.23 -9.18
CA VAL A 118 -8.57 -5.75 -9.21
C VAL A 118 -9.19 -5.55 -10.59
N LEU A 119 -9.00 -4.38 -11.19
CA LEU A 119 -9.52 -4.09 -12.53
C LEU A 119 -8.92 -5.05 -13.58
N GLU A 120 -7.63 -5.31 -13.50
CA GLU A 120 -6.97 -6.26 -14.40
C GLU A 120 -7.54 -7.67 -14.22
N THR A 121 -7.80 -8.06 -12.98
CA THR A 121 -8.41 -9.36 -12.69
C THR A 121 -9.83 -9.46 -13.28
N VAL A 122 -10.61 -8.39 -13.19
CA VAL A 122 -11.94 -8.33 -13.78
C VAL A 122 -11.85 -8.52 -15.30
N LEU A 123 -10.92 -7.83 -15.95
CA LEU A 123 -10.74 -7.97 -17.40
C LEU A 123 -10.36 -9.40 -17.80
N GLU A 124 -9.43 -9.99 -17.09
CA GLU A 124 -9.03 -11.37 -17.36
C GLU A 124 -10.19 -12.34 -17.26
N ARG A 125 -10.99 -12.24 -16.22
CA ARG A 125 -12.12 -13.12 -15.98
C ARG A 125 -13.22 -12.93 -17.00
N LYS A 126 -13.45 -11.70 -17.46
CA LYS A 126 -14.53 -11.39 -18.40
C LYS A 126 -14.15 -11.65 -19.85
N ARG A 127 -12.87 -11.56 -20.20
CA ARG A 127 -12.40 -11.71 -21.59
C ARG A 127 -11.89 -13.09 -21.91
N GLY A 128 -10.96 -13.57 -21.12
CA GLY A 128 -10.24 -14.77 -21.51
C GLY A 128 -10.72 -15.98 -20.79
N GLY A 129 -11.29 -15.72 -19.66
CA GLY A 129 -11.46 -16.81 -18.82
C GLY A 129 -12.86 -17.12 -18.46
N GLY A 130 -13.75 -16.61 -19.15
CA GLY A 130 -15.13 -16.83 -18.78
C GLY A 130 -15.36 -18.20 -18.20
N ALA A 131 -14.56 -19.14 -18.59
CA ALA A 131 -14.62 -20.49 -18.10
C ALA A 131 -13.92 -20.68 -16.77
N GLY A 132 -13.12 -19.73 -16.40
CA GLY A 132 -12.38 -19.84 -15.16
C GLY A 132 -13.18 -19.38 -13.98
#